data_8179bff4e2dac888efc4cd5d5f3ded81
#
_entry.id   8179bff4e2dac888efc4cd5d5f3ded81
#
_cell.length_a   1.000
_cell.length_b   1.000
_cell.length_c   1.000
_cell.angle_alpha   90.00
_cell.angle_beta   90.00
_cell.angle_gamma   90.00
#
_symmetry.space_group_name_H-M   'P 1'
#
loop_
_entity.id
_entity.type
_entity.pdbx_description
1 polymer ?
#
loop_
_entity_poly.entity_id
_entity_poly.type
_entity_poly.pdbx_seq_one_letter_code
_entity_poly.pdbx_strand_id
1 'polypeptide(L)'
;MYLEKKLIDLLIDSPKSNEIYNYATKLEKDSNFNIKNDLQNLTGIWELRWSTSSSPLLSYSPLINNLQILDPINSIGLNLLKPRGIKSIIGTGIIAELKPLNDIKIGVKFTYAGLIGPKFGGRKIKALAEIRKEQTGWLDI
;
A
#
# COMPACT_ATOMS: atom_id res chain seq x y z
N MET A 1 20.52 10.04 -0.87
CA MET A 1 20.41 10.89 -2.10
C MET A 1 20.80 10.19 -3.41
N TYR A 2 22.00 9.60 -3.55
CA TYR A 2 22.39 8.91 -4.80
C TYR A 2 21.61 7.59 -5.01
N LEU A 3 21.51 6.74 -3.98
CA LEU A 3 20.81 5.45 -4.04
C LEU A 3 19.30 5.63 -4.27
N GLU A 4 18.69 6.58 -3.59
CA GLU A 4 17.27 6.93 -3.75
C GLU A 4 16.95 7.36 -5.18
N LYS A 5 17.78 8.26 -5.74
CA LYS A 5 17.62 8.70 -7.13
C LYS A 5 17.72 7.53 -8.10
N LYS A 6 18.73 6.67 -7.93
CA LYS A 6 18.90 5.47 -8.75
C LYS A 6 17.70 4.53 -8.68
N LEU A 7 17.17 4.31 -7.48
CA LEU A 7 15.96 3.49 -7.28
C LEU A 7 14.76 4.11 -8.00
N ILE A 8 14.54 5.42 -7.87
CA ILE A 8 13.45 6.13 -8.53
C ILE A 8 13.58 6.02 -10.06
N ASP A 9 14.76 6.27 -10.62
CA ASP A 9 15.02 6.15 -12.07
C ASP A 9 14.70 4.73 -12.56
N LEU A 10 15.14 3.69 -11.84
CA LEU A 10 14.84 2.29 -12.18
C LEU A 10 13.34 1.98 -12.11
N LEU A 11 12.62 2.51 -11.11
CA LEU A 11 11.17 2.31 -10.98
C LEU A 11 10.38 2.96 -12.13
N ILE A 12 10.92 4.01 -12.73
CA ILE A 12 10.31 4.72 -13.88
C ILE A 12 10.68 4.04 -15.18
N ASP A 13 11.98 3.83 -15.42
CA ASP A 13 12.48 3.45 -16.74
C ASP A 13 12.56 1.93 -16.94
N SER A 14 12.74 1.17 -15.86
CA SER A 14 12.97 -0.28 -15.91
C SER A 14 12.33 -1.01 -14.71
N PRO A 15 10.99 -0.93 -14.52
CA PRO A 15 10.31 -1.43 -13.32
C PRO A 15 10.39 -2.96 -13.11
N LYS A 16 10.96 -3.69 -14.05
CA LYS A 16 11.23 -5.14 -13.95
C LYS A 16 12.70 -5.47 -13.69
N SER A 17 13.54 -4.45 -13.48
CA SER A 17 14.97 -4.67 -13.23
C SER A 17 15.21 -5.39 -11.89
N ASN A 18 16.07 -6.40 -11.92
CA ASN A 18 16.50 -7.11 -10.71
C ASN A 18 17.34 -6.22 -9.77
N GLU A 19 17.86 -5.11 -10.26
CA GLU A 19 18.64 -4.15 -9.47
C GLU A 19 17.77 -3.41 -8.44
N ILE A 20 16.46 -3.27 -8.70
CA ILE A 20 15.51 -2.62 -7.77
C ILE A 20 15.60 -3.26 -6.39
N TYR A 21 15.59 -4.59 -6.31
CA TYR A 21 15.72 -5.31 -5.06
C TYR A 21 17.00 -4.92 -4.28
N ASN A 22 18.13 -4.86 -4.99
CA ASN A 22 19.41 -4.53 -4.38
C ASN A 22 19.43 -3.10 -3.82
N TYR A 23 18.88 -2.12 -4.56
CA TYR A 23 18.81 -0.74 -4.10
C TYR A 23 17.83 -0.56 -2.95
N ALA A 24 16.65 -1.19 -3.02
CA ALA A 24 15.66 -1.19 -1.94
C ALA A 24 16.25 -1.75 -0.64
N THR A 25 16.87 -2.95 -0.71
CA THR A 25 17.50 -3.59 0.46
C THR A 25 18.63 -2.75 1.08
N LYS A 26 19.40 -2.03 0.26
CA LYS A 26 20.43 -1.12 0.78
C LYS A 26 19.81 0.05 1.53
N LEU A 27 18.77 0.68 0.94
CA LEU A 27 18.07 1.81 1.57
C LEU A 27 17.36 1.40 2.87
N GLU A 28 16.76 0.21 2.90
CA GLU A 28 16.16 -0.34 4.12
C GLU A 28 17.20 -0.52 5.24
N LYS A 29 18.39 -1.02 4.93
CA LYS A 29 19.48 -1.18 5.91
C LYS A 29 20.02 0.14 6.44
N ASP A 30 20.03 1.17 5.60
CA ASP A 30 20.54 2.50 5.95
C ASP A 30 19.45 3.38 6.59
N SER A 31 18.20 2.88 6.65
CA SER A 31 17.07 3.60 7.24
C SER A 31 17.17 3.68 8.76
N ASN A 32 16.99 4.87 9.29
CA ASN A 32 16.85 5.14 10.73
C ASN A 32 15.38 5.26 11.16
N PHE A 33 14.46 4.78 10.34
CA PHE A 33 13.03 4.85 10.63
C PHE A 33 12.70 4.10 11.93
N ASN A 34 11.92 4.76 12.79
CA ASN A 34 11.42 4.16 14.03
C ASN A 34 9.94 4.47 14.19
N ILE A 35 9.11 3.43 14.26
CA ILE A 35 7.64 3.57 14.34
C ILE A 35 7.21 4.47 15.49
N LYS A 36 7.86 4.40 16.64
CA LYS A 36 7.48 5.23 17.80
C LYS A 36 7.58 6.73 17.54
N ASN A 37 8.56 7.14 16.73
CA ASN A 37 8.84 8.55 16.47
C ASN A 37 8.25 9.01 15.13
N ASP A 38 8.16 8.09 14.15
CA ASP A 38 7.90 8.43 12.76
C ASP A 38 6.54 7.93 12.25
N LEU A 39 5.70 7.37 13.14
CA LEU A 39 4.41 6.77 12.77
C LEU A 39 3.53 7.72 11.95
N GLN A 40 3.50 9.00 12.31
CA GLN A 40 2.74 10.02 11.58
C GLN A 40 3.24 10.23 10.15
N ASN A 41 4.52 9.97 9.86
CA ASN A 41 5.11 10.13 8.52
C ASN A 41 4.58 9.09 7.54
N LEU A 42 3.97 8.01 8.04
CA LEU A 42 3.30 7.00 7.22
C LEU A 42 1.87 7.39 6.84
N THR A 43 1.30 8.42 7.50
CA THR A 43 -0.04 8.90 7.18
C THR A 43 -0.06 9.50 5.78
N GLY A 44 -0.91 8.97 4.91
CA GLY A 44 -1.01 9.47 3.54
C GLY A 44 -1.53 8.44 2.54
N ILE A 45 -1.38 8.80 1.27
CA ILE A 45 -1.73 7.95 0.13
C ILE A 45 -0.45 7.53 -0.56
N TRP A 46 -0.19 6.24 -0.55
CA TRP A 46 1.00 5.61 -1.11
C TRP A 46 0.63 4.80 -2.36
N GLU A 47 1.36 4.98 -3.43
CA GLU A 47 1.20 4.15 -4.63
C GLU A 47 2.26 3.05 -4.64
N LEU A 48 1.81 1.79 -4.74
CA LEU A 48 2.71 0.66 -4.91
C LEU A 48 3.38 0.74 -6.28
N ARG A 49 4.70 0.89 -6.28
CA ARG A 49 5.52 0.97 -7.50
C ARG A 49 6.30 -0.31 -7.79
N TRP A 50 6.57 -1.09 -6.76
CA TRP A 50 7.32 -2.33 -6.86
C TRP A 50 7.03 -3.22 -5.65
N SER A 51 7.13 -4.54 -5.84
CA SER A 51 6.96 -5.53 -4.78
C SER A 51 7.57 -6.86 -5.18
N THR A 52 8.05 -7.62 -4.21
CA THR A 52 8.45 -9.03 -4.37
C THR A 52 7.28 -9.98 -4.24
N SER A 53 6.10 -9.49 -3.85
CA SER A 53 4.93 -10.32 -3.63
C SER A 53 4.33 -10.83 -4.93
N SER A 54 3.95 -12.09 -4.96
CA SER A 54 3.15 -12.69 -6.03
C SER A 54 1.63 -12.52 -5.83
N SER A 55 1.21 -12.00 -4.67
CA SER A 55 -0.20 -11.74 -4.39
C SER A 55 -0.73 -10.62 -5.30
N PRO A 56 -1.89 -10.81 -5.98
CA PRO A 56 -2.49 -9.79 -6.83
C PRO A 56 -2.76 -8.46 -6.12
N LEU A 57 -3.00 -8.50 -4.81
CA LEU A 57 -3.26 -7.32 -3.99
C LEU A 57 -1.99 -6.52 -3.62
N LEU A 58 -0.84 -7.17 -3.72
CA LEU A 58 0.45 -6.62 -3.31
C LEU A 58 1.48 -6.63 -4.45
N SER A 59 1.06 -6.95 -5.68
CA SER A 59 1.93 -6.93 -6.85
C SER A 59 1.78 -5.63 -7.63
N TYR A 60 2.87 -5.17 -8.22
CA TYR A 60 2.85 -4.03 -9.13
C TYR A 60 2.27 -4.43 -10.49
N SER A 61 1.39 -3.59 -11.04
CA SER A 61 0.90 -3.71 -12.42
C SER A 61 0.87 -2.34 -13.10
N PRO A 62 1.33 -2.22 -14.35
CA PRO A 62 1.25 -0.95 -15.07
C PRO A 62 -0.19 -0.55 -15.42
N LEU A 63 -1.14 -1.48 -15.39
CA LEU A 63 -2.55 -1.24 -15.74
C LEU A 63 -3.43 -0.92 -14.53
N ILE A 64 -2.93 -1.13 -13.32
CA ILE A 64 -3.69 -0.98 -12.08
C ILE A 64 -2.97 -0.02 -11.15
N ASN A 65 -3.70 0.97 -10.65
CA ASN A 65 -3.26 1.73 -9.49
C ASN A 65 -3.54 0.91 -8.23
N ASN A 66 -2.49 0.57 -7.51
CA ASN A 66 -2.55 -0.03 -6.20
C ASN A 66 -2.20 1.05 -5.18
N LEU A 67 -3.22 1.59 -4.53
CA LEU A 67 -3.08 2.68 -3.58
C LEU A 67 -3.28 2.17 -2.16
N GLN A 68 -2.36 2.50 -1.29
CA GLN A 68 -2.45 2.27 0.14
C GLN A 68 -2.70 3.60 0.84
N ILE A 69 -3.85 3.73 1.46
CA ILE A 69 -4.22 4.89 2.26
C ILE A 69 -4.02 4.49 3.71
N LEU A 70 -3.05 5.10 4.37
CA LEU A 70 -2.64 4.75 5.71
C LEU A 70 -2.94 5.90 6.68
N ASP A 71 -3.57 5.57 7.78
CA ASP A 71 -3.72 6.42 8.96
C ASP A 71 -3.41 5.56 10.20
N PRO A 72 -2.14 5.28 10.46
CA PRO A 72 -1.74 4.40 11.55
C PRO A 72 -1.98 5.01 12.95
N ILE A 73 -2.13 6.33 13.05
CA ILE A 73 -2.48 7.00 14.30
C ILE A 73 -3.90 6.60 14.71
N ASN A 74 -4.83 6.54 13.75
CA ASN A 74 -6.20 6.09 13.97
C ASN A 74 -6.40 4.59 13.73
N SER A 75 -5.29 3.84 13.55
CA SER A 75 -5.32 2.38 13.31
C SER A 75 -6.07 1.96 12.04
N ILE A 76 -6.08 2.80 11.00
CA ILE A 76 -6.84 2.57 9.77
C ILE A 76 -5.92 2.42 8.57
N GLY A 77 -6.15 1.37 7.78
CA GLY A 77 -5.57 1.17 6.47
C GLY A 77 -6.63 0.85 5.41
N LEU A 78 -6.44 1.35 4.21
CA LEU A 78 -7.26 0.99 3.05
C LEU A 78 -6.34 0.68 1.88
N ASN A 79 -6.43 -0.52 1.33
CA ASN A 79 -5.82 -0.85 0.05
C ASN A 79 -6.89 -0.73 -1.05
N LEU A 80 -6.63 0.12 -2.05
CA LEU A 80 -7.53 0.39 -3.15
C LEU A 80 -6.89 0.02 -4.48
N LEU A 81 -7.48 -0.94 -5.17
CA LEU A 81 -7.11 -1.34 -6.52
C LEU A 81 -8.09 -0.74 -7.51
N LYS A 82 -7.59 0.03 -8.48
CA LYS A 82 -8.41 0.59 -9.56
C LYS A 82 -7.65 0.62 -10.88
N PRO A 83 -8.34 0.52 -12.04
CA PRO A 83 -7.71 0.71 -13.34
C PRO A 83 -7.00 2.05 -13.44
N ARG A 84 -5.81 2.06 -14.03
CA ARG A 84 -5.02 3.27 -14.25
C ARG A 84 -5.62 4.09 -15.40
N GLY A 85 -5.56 5.41 -15.28
CA GLY A 85 -5.97 6.34 -16.35
C GLY A 85 -7.48 6.58 -16.46
N ILE A 86 -8.33 5.90 -15.69
CA ILE A 86 -9.77 6.08 -15.74
C ILE A 86 -10.27 6.77 -14.47
N LYS A 87 -10.80 7.99 -14.62
CA LYS A 87 -11.10 8.89 -13.47
C LYS A 87 -12.29 8.49 -12.59
N SER A 88 -13.17 7.59 -13.01
CA SER A 88 -14.48 7.42 -12.34
C SER A 88 -14.92 5.98 -12.19
N ILE A 89 -14.00 5.03 -12.09
CA ILE A 89 -14.34 3.61 -12.07
C ILE A 89 -14.36 3.06 -10.65
N ILE A 90 -15.21 2.08 -10.50
CA ILE A 90 -15.29 1.19 -9.36
C ILE A 90 -13.94 0.52 -9.14
N GLY A 91 -13.41 0.64 -7.94
CA GLY A 91 -12.23 -0.07 -7.48
C GLY A 91 -12.59 -1.15 -6.45
N THR A 92 -11.68 -2.08 -6.26
CA THR A 92 -11.75 -3.02 -5.13
C THR A 92 -11.01 -2.41 -3.95
N GLY A 93 -11.66 -2.33 -2.80
CA GLY A 93 -11.08 -1.85 -1.57
C GLY A 93 -11.01 -2.94 -0.50
N ILE A 94 -9.91 -2.94 0.26
CA ILE A 94 -9.76 -3.77 1.46
C ILE A 94 -9.44 -2.83 2.62
N ILE A 95 -10.30 -2.83 3.63
CA ILE A 95 -10.09 -2.08 4.85
C ILE A 95 -9.35 -2.95 5.85
N ALA A 96 -8.37 -2.39 6.52
CA ALA A 96 -7.57 -3.04 7.52
C ALA A 96 -7.46 -2.20 8.80
N GLU A 97 -7.32 -2.89 9.91
CA GLU A 97 -6.85 -2.33 11.17
C GLU A 97 -5.33 -2.43 11.21
N LEU A 98 -4.68 -1.33 11.57
CA LEU A 98 -3.22 -1.22 11.69
C LEU A 98 -2.83 -1.17 13.15
N LYS A 99 -1.82 -1.97 13.54
CA LYS A 99 -1.30 -1.99 14.91
C LYS A 99 0.21 -2.09 14.92
N PRO A 100 0.94 -1.14 15.50
CA PRO A 100 2.37 -1.29 15.71
C PRO A 100 2.69 -2.58 16.50
N LEU A 101 3.57 -3.42 15.97
CA LEU A 101 4.02 -4.66 16.61
C LEU A 101 5.37 -4.45 17.31
N ASN A 102 6.27 -3.71 16.68
CA ASN A 102 7.58 -3.32 17.22
C ASN A 102 8.08 -2.05 16.51
N ASP A 103 9.35 -1.72 16.67
CA ASP A 103 9.93 -0.46 16.18
C ASP A 103 10.01 -0.36 14.63
N ILE A 104 9.83 -1.48 13.92
CA ILE A 104 9.95 -1.58 12.45
C ILE A 104 8.81 -2.36 11.80
N LYS A 105 7.81 -2.84 12.56
CA LYS A 105 6.70 -3.65 12.03
C LYS A 105 5.35 -3.11 12.43
N ILE A 106 4.46 -3.03 11.46
CA ILE A 106 3.03 -2.77 11.66
C ILE A 106 2.25 -4.03 11.31
N GLY A 107 1.48 -4.55 12.25
CA GLY A 107 0.51 -5.61 12.03
C GLY A 107 -0.69 -5.08 11.24
N VAL A 108 -1.17 -5.87 10.31
CA VAL A 108 -2.31 -5.55 9.44
C VAL A 108 -3.36 -6.63 9.62
N LYS A 109 -4.55 -6.25 10.05
CA LYS A 109 -5.70 -7.14 10.16
C LYS A 109 -6.78 -6.68 9.18
N PHE A 110 -7.05 -7.49 8.17
CA PHE A 110 -8.08 -7.19 7.18
C PHE A 110 -9.48 -7.38 7.79
N THR A 111 -10.33 -6.36 7.66
CA THR A 111 -11.66 -6.31 8.27
C THR A 111 -12.79 -6.35 7.26
N TYR A 112 -12.69 -5.60 6.17
CA TYR A 112 -13.70 -5.53 5.13
C TYR A 112 -13.08 -5.55 3.75
N ALA A 113 -13.76 -6.16 2.79
CA ALA A 113 -13.37 -6.13 1.38
C ALA A 113 -14.60 -5.94 0.50
N GLY A 114 -14.43 -5.30 -0.65
CA GLY A 114 -15.51 -5.14 -1.62
C GLY A 114 -15.27 -4.02 -2.62
N LEU A 115 -16.36 -3.53 -3.21
CA LEU A 115 -16.35 -2.53 -4.24
C LEU A 115 -16.50 -1.13 -3.66
N ILE A 116 -15.65 -0.22 -4.11
CA ILE A 116 -15.71 1.21 -3.81
C ILE A 116 -15.82 1.93 -5.15
N GLY A 117 -16.88 2.69 -5.32
CA GLY A 117 -17.17 3.36 -6.58
C GLY A 117 -17.35 4.87 -6.44
N PRO A 118 -17.54 5.54 -7.58
CA PRO A 118 -17.84 6.97 -7.62
C PRO A 118 -19.20 7.30 -6.99
N LYS A 119 -19.44 8.56 -6.77
CA LYS A 119 -20.77 9.04 -6.42
C LYS A 119 -21.69 8.89 -7.63
N PHE A 120 -22.83 8.24 -7.45
CA PHE A 120 -23.88 8.16 -8.44
C PHE A 120 -25.20 8.65 -7.80
N GLY A 121 -25.87 9.58 -8.42
CA GLY A 121 -27.10 10.17 -7.87
C GLY A 121 -26.90 10.80 -6.48
N GLY A 122 -25.74 11.40 -6.21
CA GLY A 122 -25.40 12.00 -4.90
C GLY A 122 -24.97 11.00 -3.83
N ARG A 123 -25.08 9.69 -4.07
CA ARG A 123 -24.66 8.64 -3.15
C ARG A 123 -23.36 7.98 -3.59
N LYS A 124 -22.46 7.74 -2.64
CA LYS A 124 -21.22 7.01 -2.88
C LYS A 124 -21.52 5.52 -2.99
N ILE A 125 -21.09 4.88 -4.10
CA ILE A 125 -21.22 3.43 -4.23
C ILE A 125 -20.19 2.79 -3.30
N LYS A 126 -20.69 2.02 -2.34
CA LYS A 126 -19.89 1.27 -1.39
C LYS A 126 -20.59 -0.04 -1.09
N ALA A 127 -20.02 -1.14 -1.50
CA ALA A 127 -20.49 -2.49 -1.20
C ALA A 127 -19.33 -3.26 -0.56
N LEU A 128 -19.24 -3.18 0.77
CA LEU A 128 -18.20 -3.85 1.55
C LEU A 128 -18.84 -5.00 2.33
N ALA A 129 -18.18 -6.14 2.31
CA ALA A 129 -18.49 -7.30 3.13
C ALA A 129 -17.41 -7.47 4.20
N GLU A 130 -17.84 -7.87 5.40
CA GLU A 130 -16.92 -8.21 6.49
C GLU A 130 -16.15 -9.48 6.16
N ILE A 131 -14.85 -9.48 6.48
CA ILE A 131 -13.99 -10.65 6.35
C ILE A 131 -14.18 -11.50 7.61
N ARG A 132 -14.96 -12.58 7.47
CA ARG A 132 -15.29 -13.48 8.58
C ARG A 132 -14.13 -14.35 9.02
N LYS A 133 -13.19 -14.65 8.11
CA LYS A 133 -12.00 -15.44 8.41
C LYS A 133 -10.85 -14.47 8.67
N GLU A 134 -10.27 -14.56 9.85
CA GLU A 134 -9.18 -13.69 10.24
C GLU A 134 -8.01 -13.82 9.26
N GLN A 135 -7.72 -12.75 8.56
CA GLN A 135 -6.58 -12.63 7.66
C GLN A 135 -5.69 -11.51 8.19
N THR A 136 -4.50 -11.88 8.58
CA THR A 136 -3.51 -10.97 9.13
C THR A 136 -2.24 -10.98 8.28
N GLY A 137 -1.54 -9.87 8.29
CA GLY A 137 -0.24 -9.70 7.66
C GLY A 137 0.58 -8.70 8.46
N TRP A 138 1.70 -8.31 7.91
CA TRP A 138 2.55 -7.25 8.46
C TRP A 138 3.16 -6.43 7.35
N LEU A 139 3.51 -5.19 7.69
CA LEU A 139 4.36 -4.32 6.90
C LEU A 139 5.68 -4.16 7.66
N ASP A 140 6.79 -4.50 7.01
CA ASP A 140 8.13 -4.09 7.41
C ASP A 140 8.37 -2.67 6.85
N ILE A 141 8.94 -1.79 7.67
CA ILE A 141 9.12 -0.36 7.34
C ILE A 141 10.59 0.01 7.50
#